data_5e0ffffb1de40a8791d9218d1e453c2a
#
_entry.id   5e0ffffb1de40a8791d9218d1e453c2a
#
_cell.length_a   1.000
_cell.length_b   1.000
_cell.length_c   1.000
_cell.angle_alpha   90.00
_cell.angle_beta   90.00
_cell.angle_gamma   90.00
#
_symmetry.space_group_name_H-M   'P 1'
#
loop_
_entity.id
_entity.type
_entity.pdbx_description
1 polymer ?
#
loop_
_entity_poly.entity_id
_entity_poly.type
_entity_poly.pdbx_seq_one_letter_code
_entity_poly.pdbx_strand_id
1 'polypeptide(L)'
;MLSINKTWDYKGNGGFPPTKNKSSVRKIQIDWQTVIQFAALVKDVPEDKPIFVFKEHAYNSTVNDVLERHCNRAKIPVISVHGLRHTHASVLLFAGVSIASVARRLGHSSMTTTQKTYLHIIQELENQDIDLVMRSLSGLS
;
A
#
# COMPACT_ATOMS: atom_id res chain seq x y z
N MET A 1 -7.27 -10.47 -8.70
CA MET A 1 -7.52 -9.02 -8.60
C MET A 1 -8.29 -8.72 -7.31
N LEU A 2 -7.85 -7.72 -6.55
CA LEU A 2 -8.49 -7.28 -5.30
C LEU A 2 -9.37 -6.05 -5.58
N SER A 3 -10.65 -6.10 -5.19
CA SER A 3 -11.58 -4.96 -5.29
C SER A 3 -11.74 -4.30 -3.93
N ILE A 4 -11.43 -3.01 -3.82
CA ILE A 4 -11.61 -2.20 -2.62
C ILE A 4 -12.78 -1.25 -2.91
N ASN A 5 -13.95 -1.51 -2.32
CA ASN A 5 -15.17 -0.75 -2.60
C ASN A 5 -15.99 -0.41 -1.34
N LYS A 6 -15.60 -0.93 -0.19
CA LYS A 6 -16.26 -0.71 1.10
C LYS A 6 -15.22 -0.74 2.23
N THR A 7 -15.58 -0.27 3.40
CA THR A 7 -14.77 -0.32 4.61
C THR A 7 -15.54 -1.02 5.72
N TRP A 8 -14.85 -1.46 6.77
CA TRP A 8 -15.51 -2.00 7.95
C TRP A 8 -15.63 -0.92 9.04
N ASP A 9 -16.80 -0.79 9.63
CA ASP A 9 -17.00 0.10 10.77
C ASP A 9 -16.58 -0.59 12.08
N TYR A 10 -15.33 -0.40 12.45
CA TYR A 10 -14.75 -0.97 13.66
C TYR A 10 -14.97 -0.13 14.93
N LYS A 11 -15.53 1.09 14.79
CA LYS A 11 -15.79 2.01 15.90
C LYS A 11 -17.25 2.04 16.33
N GLY A 12 -18.15 1.65 15.43
CA GLY A 12 -19.59 1.62 15.66
C GLY A 12 -20.13 0.21 15.81
N ASN A 13 -21.29 -0.03 15.25
CA ASN A 13 -22.00 -1.30 15.37
C ASN A 13 -21.56 -2.36 14.35
N GLY A 14 -20.42 -2.18 13.69
CA GLY A 14 -19.98 -3.05 12.60
C GLY A 14 -20.68 -2.78 11.27
N GLY A 15 -20.46 -3.68 10.30
CA GLY A 15 -21.03 -3.54 8.97
C GLY A 15 -20.08 -2.92 7.96
N PHE A 16 -20.52 -2.84 6.70
CA PHE A 16 -19.72 -2.36 5.59
C PHE A 16 -20.25 -1.04 5.01
N PRO A 17 -19.98 0.11 5.61
CA PRO A 17 -20.30 1.40 5.02
C PRO A 17 -19.48 1.63 3.74
N PRO A 18 -19.94 2.53 2.85
CA PRO A 18 -19.19 2.91 1.67
C PRO A 18 -17.85 3.55 2.05
N THR A 19 -16.91 3.50 1.13
CA THR A 19 -15.61 4.18 1.31
C THR A 19 -15.82 5.69 1.40
N LYS A 20 -14.97 6.35 2.19
CA LYS A 20 -15.04 7.78 2.49
C LYS A 20 -14.96 8.68 1.25
N ASN A 21 -14.22 8.26 0.22
CA ASN A 21 -13.99 8.99 -1.02
C ASN A 21 -14.15 8.07 -2.24
N LYS A 22 -14.61 8.62 -3.36
CA LYS A 22 -14.70 7.89 -4.65
C LYS A 22 -13.35 7.30 -5.09
N SER A 23 -12.24 8.01 -4.88
CA SER A 23 -10.88 7.55 -5.21
C SER A 23 -10.43 6.33 -4.39
N SER A 24 -11.07 6.07 -3.24
CA SER A 24 -10.82 4.88 -2.45
C SER A 24 -11.37 3.61 -3.10
N VAL A 25 -12.41 3.74 -3.95
CA VAL A 25 -12.96 2.62 -4.73
C VAL A 25 -11.99 2.31 -5.87
N ARG A 26 -11.38 1.13 -5.84
CA ARG A 26 -10.39 0.73 -6.83
C ARG A 26 -10.23 -0.78 -6.93
N LYS A 27 -9.67 -1.20 -8.05
CA LYS A 27 -9.27 -2.58 -8.29
C LYS A 27 -7.74 -2.64 -8.36
N ILE A 28 -7.12 -3.55 -7.62
CA ILE A 28 -5.68 -3.72 -7.53
C ILE A 28 -5.31 -5.10 -8.07
N GLN A 29 -4.35 -5.13 -8.99
CA GLN A 29 -3.72 -6.39 -9.37
C GLN A 29 -2.83 -6.86 -8.23
N ILE A 30 -2.96 -8.13 -7.87
CA ILE A 30 -2.10 -8.83 -6.93
C ILE A 30 -1.59 -10.10 -7.60
N ASP A 31 -0.40 -10.53 -7.22
CA ASP A 31 0.21 -11.74 -7.75
C ASP A 31 -0.59 -12.99 -7.36
N TRP A 32 -0.40 -14.06 -8.13
CA TRP A 32 -1.17 -15.29 -7.96
C TRP A 32 -0.84 -16.01 -6.64
N GLN A 33 0.39 -15.90 -6.12
CA GLN A 33 0.80 -16.51 -4.85
C GLN A 33 0.04 -15.85 -3.70
N THR A 34 -0.01 -14.52 -3.68
CA THR A 34 -0.82 -13.75 -2.73
C THR A 34 -2.32 -14.10 -2.86
N VAL A 35 -2.84 -14.28 -4.07
CA VAL A 35 -4.25 -14.70 -4.28
C VAL A 35 -4.52 -16.05 -3.63
N ILE A 36 -3.65 -17.04 -3.78
CA ILE A 36 -3.82 -18.37 -3.18
C ILE A 36 -3.82 -18.27 -1.65
N GLN A 37 -2.88 -17.50 -1.07
CA GLN A 37 -2.83 -17.31 0.38
C GLN A 37 -4.11 -16.63 0.90
N PHE A 38 -4.60 -15.60 0.22
CA PHE A 38 -5.87 -14.95 0.57
C PHE A 38 -7.06 -15.91 0.42
N ALA A 39 -7.12 -16.69 -0.66
CA ALA A 39 -8.20 -17.65 -0.88
C ALA A 39 -8.28 -18.68 0.27
N ALA A 40 -7.13 -19.14 0.76
CA ALA A 40 -7.09 -20.04 1.92
C ALA A 40 -7.60 -19.36 3.20
N LEU A 41 -7.26 -18.08 3.41
CA LEU A 41 -7.70 -17.32 4.59
C LEU A 41 -9.20 -16.99 4.59
N VAL A 42 -9.80 -16.81 3.41
CA VAL A 42 -11.21 -16.38 3.31
C VAL A 42 -12.18 -17.53 3.10
N LYS A 43 -11.69 -18.75 2.91
CA LYS A 43 -12.50 -19.91 2.53
C LYS A 43 -13.73 -20.14 3.43
N ASP A 44 -13.56 -19.93 4.74
CA ASP A 44 -14.58 -20.18 5.74
C ASP A 44 -15.10 -18.89 6.41
N VAL A 45 -14.75 -17.70 5.84
CA VAL A 45 -15.20 -16.41 6.37
C VAL A 45 -16.53 -16.02 5.72
N PRO A 46 -17.60 -15.77 6.51
CA PRO A 46 -18.86 -15.28 5.99
C PRO A 46 -18.71 -13.96 5.23
N GLU A 47 -19.48 -13.76 4.16
CA GLU A 47 -19.39 -12.57 3.30
C GLU A 47 -19.75 -11.25 4.02
N ASP A 48 -20.51 -11.34 5.10
CA ASP A 48 -20.91 -10.21 5.96
C ASP A 48 -19.88 -9.89 7.04
N LYS A 49 -18.78 -10.63 7.13
CA LYS A 49 -17.70 -10.43 8.10
C LYS A 49 -16.42 -9.93 7.47
N PRO A 50 -15.60 -9.16 8.20
CA PRO A 50 -14.27 -8.77 7.73
C PRO A 50 -13.30 -9.95 7.81
N ILE A 51 -12.40 -10.05 6.85
CA ILE A 51 -11.44 -11.15 6.70
C ILE A 51 -10.48 -11.27 7.90
N PHE A 52 -10.06 -10.16 8.47
CA PHE A 52 -9.00 -10.10 9.49
C PHE A 52 -9.48 -9.70 10.89
N VAL A 53 -10.75 -9.88 11.19
CA VAL A 53 -11.26 -9.60 12.53
C VAL A 53 -11.49 -10.91 13.26
N PHE A 54 -10.59 -11.23 14.19
CA PHE A 54 -10.64 -12.46 15.00
C PHE A 54 -11.48 -12.33 16.29
N LYS A 55 -11.87 -11.11 16.64
CA LYS A 55 -12.74 -10.78 17.79
C LYS A 55 -13.60 -9.58 17.40
N GLU A 56 -14.54 -9.20 18.27
CA GLU A 56 -15.51 -8.12 18.00
C GLU A 56 -14.87 -6.80 17.56
N HIS A 57 -13.61 -6.55 17.91
CA HIS A 57 -12.89 -5.34 17.52
C HIS A 57 -11.43 -5.64 17.14
N ALA A 58 -11.04 -5.28 15.90
CA ALA A 58 -9.65 -5.22 15.48
C ALA A 58 -9.22 -3.74 15.38
N TYR A 59 -8.48 -3.28 16.36
CA TYR A 59 -7.92 -1.93 16.35
C TYR A 59 -6.58 -1.86 15.61
N ASN A 60 -6.30 -0.73 14.98
CA ASN A 60 -4.99 -0.48 14.37
C ASN A 60 -3.84 -0.61 15.37
N SER A 61 -4.06 -0.29 16.65
CA SER A 61 -3.10 -0.51 17.74
C SER A 61 -2.69 -1.98 17.83
N THR A 62 -3.65 -2.90 17.85
CA THR A 62 -3.37 -4.34 17.94
C THR A 62 -2.45 -4.84 16.82
N VAL A 63 -2.68 -4.37 15.59
CA VAL A 63 -1.84 -4.74 14.45
C VAL A 63 -0.46 -4.08 14.55
N ASN A 64 -0.38 -2.81 14.98
CA ASN A 64 0.88 -2.12 15.21
C ASN A 64 1.71 -2.76 16.32
N ASP A 65 1.09 -3.22 17.42
CA ASP A 65 1.79 -3.92 18.52
C ASP A 65 2.41 -5.25 18.05
N VAL A 66 1.73 -5.95 17.15
CA VAL A 66 2.28 -7.15 16.50
C VAL A 66 3.47 -6.79 15.62
N LEU A 67 3.32 -5.75 14.79
CA LEU A 67 4.35 -5.27 13.89
C LEU A 67 5.59 -4.81 14.66
N GLU A 68 5.42 -4.04 15.74
CA GLU A 68 6.48 -3.60 16.63
C GLU A 68 7.28 -4.77 17.20
N ARG A 69 6.59 -5.79 17.72
CA ARG A 69 7.27 -7.00 18.23
C ARG A 69 8.10 -7.70 17.15
N HIS A 70 7.60 -7.78 15.92
CA HIS A 70 8.34 -8.37 14.81
C HIS A 70 9.54 -7.50 14.37
N CYS A 71 9.38 -6.18 14.31
CA CYS A 71 10.48 -5.26 14.01
C CYS A 71 11.60 -5.37 15.06
N ASN A 72 11.24 -5.35 16.35
CA ASN A 72 12.20 -5.49 17.44
C ASN A 72 12.92 -6.84 17.40
N ARG A 73 12.21 -7.93 17.10
CA ARG A 73 12.79 -9.28 16.94
C ARG A 73 13.76 -9.34 15.75
N ALA A 74 13.44 -8.67 14.66
CA ALA A 74 14.27 -8.57 13.47
C ALA A 74 15.39 -7.53 13.59
N LYS A 75 15.43 -6.75 14.69
CA LYS A 75 16.39 -5.65 14.92
C LYS A 75 16.37 -4.59 13.82
N ILE A 76 15.18 -4.28 13.31
CA ILE A 76 14.95 -3.21 12.34
C ILE A 76 14.14 -2.07 13.00
N PRO A 77 14.19 -0.85 12.43
CA PRO A 77 13.36 0.25 12.93
C PRO A 77 11.88 -0.12 12.98
N VAL A 78 11.22 0.26 14.05
CA VAL A 78 9.78 0.02 14.22
C VAL A 78 9.00 0.86 13.23
N ILE A 79 8.15 0.21 12.46
CA ILE A 79 7.24 0.85 11.52
C ILE A 79 5.78 0.55 11.88
N SER A 80 4.87 1.45 11.50
CA SER A 80 3.43 1.22 11.62
C SER A 80 2.85 0.56 10.38
N VAL A 81 1.60 0.08 10.47
CA VAL A 81 0.83 -0.39 9.29
C VAL A 81 0.77 0.70 8.19
N HIS A 82 0.69 1.97 8.60
CA HIS A 82 0.75 3.08 7.65
C HIS A 82 2.14 3.20 7.01
N GLY A 83 3.20 2.92 7.77
CA GLY A 83 4.57 2.83 7.26
C GLY A 83 4.74 1.76 6.18
N LEU A 84 4.07 0.60 6.29
CA LEU A 84 4.06 -0.41 5.22
C LEU A 84 3.49 0.12 3.90
N ARG A 85 2.48 0.99 3.98
CA ARG A 85 1.95 1.67 2.79
C ARG A 85 3.00 2.57 2.13
N HIS A 86 3.77 3.31 2.92
CA HIS A 86 4.87 4.13 2.42
C HIS A 86 5.97 3.26 1.80
N THR A 87 6.37 2.19 2.48
CA THR A 87 7.34 1.23 1.95
C THR A 87 6.89 0.67 0.60
N HIS A 88 5.64 0.24 0.49
CA HIS A 88 5.09 -0.27 -0.76
C HIS A 88 5.17 0.75 -1.90
N ALA A 89 4.81 2.01 -1.64
CA ALA A 89 4.90 3.07 -2.63
C ALA A 89 6.34 3.34 -3.06
N SER A 90 7.27 3.42 -2.10
CA SER A 90 8.69 3.63 -2.35
C SER A 90 9.29 2.53 -3.23
N VAL A 91 9.03 1.26 -2.90
CA VAL A 91 9.48 0.10 -3.69
C VAL A 91 8.99 0.18 -5.13
N LEU A 92 7.71 0.56 -5.35
CA LEU A 92 7.16 0.69 -6.69
C LEU A 92 7.81 1.84 -7.47
N LEU A 93 8.04 2.99 -6.82
CA LEU A 93 8.71 4.13 -7.46
C LEU A 93 10.15 3.79 -7.83
N PHE A 94 10.92 3.17 -6.95
CA PHE A 94 12.29 2.69 -7.24
C PHE A 94 12.31 1.61 -8.34
N ALA A 95 11.25 0.84 -8.50
CA ALA A 95 11.09 -0.11 -9.61
C ALA A 95 10.66 0.56 -10.93
N GLY A 96 10.59 1.90 -11.00
CA GLY A 96 10.23 2.64 -12.20
C GLY A 96 8.72 2.72 -12.48
N VAL A 97 7.87 2.36 -11.52
CA VAL A 97 6.41 2.50 -11.68
C VAL A 97 6.03 3.97 -11.62
N SER A 98 5.27 4.44 -12.61
CA SER A 98 4.88 5.85 -12.69
C SER A 98 4.10 6.33 -11.45
N ILE A 99 4.31 7.58 -11.05
CA ILE A 99 3.63 8.24 -9.93
C ILE A 99 2.10 8.11 -10.04
N ALA A 100 1.57 8.25 -11.26
CA ALA A 100 0.14 8.12 -11.53
C ALA A 100 -0.39 6.72 -11.21
N SER A 101 0.37 5.68 -11.53
CA SER A 101 0.03 4.29 -11.23
C SER A 101 0.11 4.00 -9.73
N VAL A 102 1.14 4.52 -9.05
CA VAL A 102 1.27 4.43 -7.59
C VAL A 102 0.11 5.14 -6.90
N ALA A 103 -0.23 6.37 -7.31
CA ALA A 103 -1.34 7.14 -6.75
C ALA A 103 -2.68 6.38 -6.86
N ARG A 104 -2.99 5.81 -8.04
CA ARG A 104 -4.19 4.99 -8.26
C ARG A 104 -4.19 3.75 -7.38
N ARG A 105 -3.07 3.05 -7.28
CA ARG A 105 -2.93 1.86 -6.45
C ARG A 105 -3.14 2.16 -4.97
N LEU A 106 -2.63 3.29 -4.49
CA LEU A 106 -2.82 3.77 -3.13
C LEU A 106 -4.24 4.33 -2.88
N GLY A 107 -4.98 4.70 -3.90
CA GLY A 107 -6.30 5.34 -3.79
C GLY A 107 -6.20 6.81 -3.34
N HIS A 108 -5.15 7.50 -3.73
CA HIS A 108 -5.06 8.95 -3.53
C HIS A 108 -6.03 9.67 -4.48
N SER A 109 -6.74 10.67 -3.98
CA SER A 109 -7.66 11.48 -4.77
C SER A 109 -6.95 12.39 -5.78
N SER A 110 -5.68 12.68 -5.52
CA SER A 110 -4.82 13.52 -6.36
C SER A 110 -3.43 12.90 -6.47
N MET A 111 -2.86 12.96 -7.67
CA MET A 111 -1.47 12.61 -7.92
C MET A 111 -0.51 13.52 -7.14
N THR A 112 -0.91 14.78 -6.91
CA THR A 112 -0.14 15.77 -6.13
C THR A 112 0.13 15.28 -4.71
N THR A 113 -0.79 14.54 -4.10
CA THR A 113 -0.57 13.93 -2.77
C THR A 113 0.58 12.95 -2.81
N THR A 114 0.65 12.10 -3.83
CA THR A 114 1.76 11.14 -4.00
C THR A 114 3.06 11.86 -4.27
N GLN A 115 3.06 12.85 -5.17
CA GLN A 115 4.26 13.65 -5.47
C GLN A 115 4.83 14.32 -4.22
N LYS A 116 4.00 15.03 -3.44
CA LYS A 116 4.46 15.70 -2.22
C LYS A 116 5.01 14.72 -1.18
N THR A 117 4.36 13.58 -1.00
CA THR A 117 4.77 12.59 0.00
C THR A 117 6.09 11.92 -0.36
N TYR A 118 6.34 11.68 -1.64
CA TYR A 118 7.51 10.93 -2.12
C TYR A 118 8.48 11.79 -2.93
N LEU A 119 8.44 13.14 -2.75
CA LEU A 119 9.25 14.09 -3.51
C LEU A 119 10.74 13.76 -3.50
N HIS A 120 11.28 13.38 -2.34
CA HIS A 120 12.69 13.02 -2.19
C HIS A 120 13.10 11.82 -3.04
N ILE A 121 12.24 10.78 -3.14
CA ILE A 121 12.48 9.62 -4.00
C ILE A 121 12.41 9.99 -5.47
N ILE A 122 11.44 10.83 -5.84
CA ILE A 122 11.26 11.29 -7.22
C ILE A 122 12.48 12.07 -7.67
N GLN A 123 13.00 12.99 -6.84
CA GLN A 123 14.20 13.76 -7.13
C GLN A 123 15.45 12.88 -7.26
N GLU A 124 15.58 11.84 -6.43
CA GLU A 124 16.68 10.90 -6.54
C GLU A 124 16.63 10.13 -7.87
N LEU A 125 15.45 9.66 -8.28
CA LEU A 125 15.27 8.99 -9.57
C LEU A 125 15.52 9.92 -10.76
N GLU A 126 15.05 11.17 -10.71
CA GLU A 126 15.34 12.17 -11.75
C GLU A 126 16.84 12.43 -11.91
N ASN A 127 17.60 12.50 -10.81
CA ASN A 127 19.05 12.65 -10.85
C ASN A 127 19.74 11.43 -11.51
N GLN A 128 19.27 10.21 -11.23
CA GLN A 128 19.79 9.00 -11.89
C GLN A 128 19.46 9.00 -13.39
N ASP A 129 18.27 9.45 -13.78
CA ASP A 129 17.88 9.58 -15.19
C ASP A 129 18.76 10.60 -15.94
N ILE A 130 19.08 11.74 -15.32
CA ILE A 130 20.00 12.74 -15.88
C ILE A 130 21.37 12.14 -16.15
N ASP A 131 21.94 11.38 -15.22
CA ASP A 131 23.22 10.68 -15.37
C ASP A 131 23.18 9.68 -16.54
N LEU A 132 22.07 8.95 -16.69
CA LEU A 132 21.88 8.02 -17.81
C LEU A 132 21.81 8.76 -19.16
N VAL A 133 21.10 9.87 -19.22
CA VAL A 133 21.02 10.72 -20.42
C VAL A 133 22.41 11.23 -20.79
N MET A 134 23.15 11.77 -19.84
CA MET A 134 24.50 12.31 -20.08
C MET A 134 25.47 11.24 -20.59
N ARG A 135 25.44 10.05 -20.01
CA ARG A 135 26.25 8.90 -20.48
C ARG A 135 25.86 8.46 -21.90
N SER A 136 24.54 8.42 -22.18
CA SER A 136 24.04 8.04 -23.51
C SER A 136 24.46 9.03 -24.58
N LEU A 137 24.45 10.35 -24.27
CA LEU A 137 24.88 11.40 -25.21
C LEU A 137 26.40 11.39 -25.40
N SER A 138 27.19 11.14 -24.35
CA SER A 138 28.65 11.08 -24.45
C SER A 138 29.15 9.83 -25.22
N GLY A 139 28.36 8.77 -25.28
CA GLY A 139 28.66 7.57 -26.07
C GLY A 139 28.36 7.71 -27.57
N LEU A 140 27.74 8.82 -28.00
CA LEU A 140 27.42 9.12 -29.41
C LEU A 140 28.46 10.02 -30.06
N SER A 141 29.46 10.50 -29.32
CA SER A 141 30.62 11.26 -29.80
C SER A 141 31.84 10.39 -29.93
#